data_6e443942e1188404df8f9db31f7161d8
#
_entry.id   6e443942e1188404df8f9db31f7161d8
#
_cell.length_a   1.000
_cell.length_b   1.000
_cell.length_c   1.000
_cell.angle_alpha   90.00
_cell.angle_beta   90.00
_cell.angle_gamma   90.00
#
_symmetry.space_group_name_H-M   'P 1'
#
loop_
_entity.id
_entity.type
_entity.pdbx_description
1 polymer ?
#
loop_
_entity_poly.entity_id
_entity_poly.type
_entity_poly.pdbx_seq_one_letter_code
_entity_poly.pdbx_strand_id
1 'polypeptide(L)'
;EAGYDMKYSLTPTTLHTPPAWEDTADISFPHINIKKSATYDFGAAGKGHLIDLVSHIIIEQGFPEFCIDAGKDILLFSSKPIRIGLENPLNFKQAIGVVTLSKGSICASAGSRRSWGLYHHIINPKTLSSPSNILATWVIASDALLADALSTCLFLVPAKKLTPHFSFEYLILFDDNSIETSSSFSSEIFFK
;
A
#
# COMPACT_ATOMS: atom_id res chain seq x y z
N GLU A 1 -19.37 -5.81 -4.09
CA GLU A 1 -19.84 -6.60 -5.25
C GLU A 1 -18.86 -7.75 -5.56
N ALA A 2 -17.55 -7.54 -5.61
CA ALA A 2 -16.56 -8.60 -5.83
C ALA A 2 -16.42 -9.59 -4.65
N GLY A 3 -17.09 -9.36 -3.53
CA GLY A 3 -17.06 -10.22 -2.35
C GLY A 3 -16.20 -9.71 -1.20
N TYR A 4 -15.45 -8.64 -1.40
CA TYR A 4 -14.74 -7.96 -0.33
C TYR A 4 -15.66 -6.89 0.29
N ASP A 5 -16.58 -7.37 1.09
CA ASP A 5 -17.61 -6.56 1.76
C ASP A 5 -17.41 -6.55 3.29
N MET A 6 -18.24 -5.80 4.00
CA MET A 6 -18.20 -5.70 5.47
C MET A 6 -18.32 -7.05 6.19
N LYS A 7 -18.90 -8.06 5.54
CA LYS A 7 -19.07 -9.41 6.09
C LYS A 7 -17.98 -10.37 5.63
N TYR A 8 -17.06 -9.92 4.78
CA TYR A 8 -16.08 -10.78 4.12
C TYR A 8 -16.74 -12.01 3.49
N SER A 9 -17.81 -11.79 2.72
CA SER A 9 -18.60 -12.87 2.11
C SER A 9 -17.76 -13.68 1.12
N LEU A 10 -16.76 -13.07 0.49
CA LEU A 10 -15.89 -13.64 -0.53
C LEU A 10 -16.67 -14.28 -1.70
N THR A 11 -17.90 -13.82 -1.88
CA THR A 11 -18.82 -14.29 -2.92
C THR A 11 -19.10 -13.14 -3.87
N PRO A 12 -18.60 -13.21 -5.11
CA PRO A 12 -18.87 -12.18 -6.11
C PRO A 12 -20.35 -12.12 -6.49
N THR A 13 -20.84 -10.92 -6.69
CA THR A 13 -22.14 -10.63 -7.29
C THR A 13 -21.93 -9.94 -8.64
N THR A 14 -22.96 -9.36 -9.23
CA THR A 14 -22.82 -8.56 -10.43
C THR A 14 -22.01 -7.30 -10.13
N LEU A 15 -20.88 -7.15 -10.81
CA LEU A 15 -20.00 -5.98 -10.66
C LEU A 15 -20.47 -4.84 -11.55
N HIS A 16 -20.43 -3.61 -11.00
CA HIS A 16 -20.73 -2.40 -11.72
C HIS A 16 -19.56 -1.43 -11.65
N THR A 17 -19.32 -0.70 -12.72
CA THR A 17 -18.33 0.36 -12.72
C THR A 17 -18.70 1.42 -11.67
N PRO A 18 -17.82 1.74 -10.72
CA PRO A 18 -18.10 2.79 -9.76
C PRO A 18 -18.22 4.14 -10.47
N PRO A 19 -18.96 5.10 -9.91
CA PRO A 19 -19.04 6.45 -10.47
C PRO A 19 -17.65 7.11 -10.43
N ALA A 20 -17.40 8.01 -11.37
CA ALA A 20 -16.16 8.81 -11.36
C ALA A 20 -16.12 9.70 -10.11
N TRP A 21 -14.92 9.98 -9.63
CA TRP A 21 -14.72 10.81 -8.43
C TRP A 21 -15.37 12.18 -8.59
N GLU A 22 -15.15 12.80 -9.75
CA GLU A 22 -15.65 14.15 -10.10
C GLU A 22 -17.17 14.24 -10.05
N ASP A 23 -17.86 13.12 -10.30
CA ASP A 23 -19.32 13.04 -10.23
C ASP A 23 -19.85 12.87 -8.80
N THR A 24 -18.99 12.42 -7.87
CA THR A 24 -19.41 12.08 -6.51
C THR A 24 -19.04 13.12 -5.47
N ALA A 25 -17.88 13.78 -5.64
CA ALA A 25 -17.39 14.74 -4.65
C ALA A 25 -16.53 15.85 -5.27
N ASP A 26 -16.54 17.02 -4.63
CA ASP A 26 -15.53 18.07 -4.79
C ASP A 26 -14.73 18.21 -3.51
N ILE A 27 -13.42 18.36 -3.63
CA ILE A 27 -12.53 18.67 -2.51
C ILE A 27 -12.23 20.16 -2.51
N SER A 28 -12.57 20.80 -1.40
CA SER A 28 -12.19 22.17 -1.09
C SER A 28 -11.69 22.21 0.36
N PHE A 29 -10.37 21.95 0.52
CA PHE A 29 -9.78 21.75 1.85
C PHE A 29 -10.19 22.87 2.83
N PRO A 30 -10.62 22.51 4.06
CA PRO A 30 -10.67 21.17 4.65
C PRO A 30 -12.00 20.40 4.40
N HIS A 31 -12.81 20.79 3.44
CA HIS A 31 -14.14 20.25 3.20
C HIS A 31 -14.19 19.30 2.01
N ILE A 32 -15.04 18.28 2.11
CA ILE A 32 -15.47 17.44 1.00
C ILE A 32 -16.95 17.69 0.78
N ASN A 33 -17.31 18.19 -0.39
CA ASN A 33 -18.70 18.43 -0.79
C ASN A 33 -19.20 17.21 -1.55
N ILE A 34 -20.10 16.44 -0.95
CA ILE A 34 -20.68 15.26 -1.58
C ILE A 34 -21.80 15.69 -2.54
N LYS A 35 -21.63 15.40 -3.82
CA LYS A 35 -22.59 15.70 -4.89
C LYS A 35 -23.60 14.57 -5.08
N LYS A 36 -23.16 13.33 -4.93
CA LYS A 36 -23.92 12.12 -5.18
C LYS A 36 -23.57 11.06 -4.13
N SER A 37 -24.57 10.29 -3.72
CA SER A 37 -24.35 9.19 -2.79
C SER A 37 -23.36 8.18 -3.35
N ALA A 38 -22.29 7.90 -2.58
CA ALA A 38 -21.27 6.92 -2.89
C ALA A 38 -20.70 6.32 -1.62
N THR A 39 -20.13 5.13 -1.72
CA THR A 39 -19.37 4.51 -0.63
C THR A 39 -17.88 4.77 -0.88
N TYR A 40 -17.21 5.34 0.11
CA TYR A 40 -15.78 5.59 0.10
C TYR A 40 -15.08 4.56 0.96
N ASP A 41 -14.07 3.89 0.40
CA ASP A 41 -13.23 2.93 1.11
C ASP A 41 -11.82 3.52 1.30
N PHE A 42 -11.39 3.64 2.55
CA PHE A 42 -10.07 4.13 2.93
C PHE A 42 -9.09 3.01 3.27
N GLY A 43 -9.40 1.77 2.93
CA GLY A 43 -8.59 0.59 3.27
C GLY A 43 -7.17 0.61 2.72
N ALA A 44 -6.93 1.36 1.64
CA ALA A 44 -5.60 1.50 1.04
C ALA A 44 -4.70 2.54 1.72
N ALA A 45 -5.23 3.36 2.64
CA ALA A 45 -4.48 4.46 3.26
C ALA A 45 -4.75 4.59 4.77
N GLY A 46 -5.80 3.94 5.25
CA GLY A 46 -6.28 4.11 6.64
C GLY A 46 -5.31 3.58 7.69
N LYS A 47 -4.57 2.50 7.40
CA LYS A 47 -3.55 1.98 8.31
C LYS A 47 -2.37 2.94 8.41
N GLY A 48 -1.85 3.41 7.28
CA GLY A 48 -0.78 4.38 7.22
C GLY A 48 -1.14 5.66 7.97
N HIS A 49 -2.36 6.19 7.76
CA HIS A 49 -2.83 7.36 8.49
C HIS A 49 -2.86 7.15 10.01
N LEU A 50 -3.33 5.99 10.48
CA LEU A 50 -3.34 5.66 11.90
C LEU A 50 -1.92 5.57 12.48
N ILE A 51 -0.98 4.98 11.74
CA ILE A 51 0.44 4.92 12.13
C ILE A 51 1.00 6.34 12.31
N ASP A 52 0.73 7.25 11.37
CA ASP A 52 1.19 8.63 11.46
C ASP A 52 0.59 9.36 12.67
N LEU A 53 -0.70 9.19 12.95
CA LEU A 53 -1.33 9.75 14.14
C LEU A 53 -0.68 9.24 15.44
N VAL A 54 -0.43 7.93 15.53
CA VAL A 54 0.24 7.32 16.69
C VAL A 54 1.66 7.83 16.82
N SER A 55 2.38 7.98 15.69
CA SER A 55 3.76 8.50 15.72
C SER A 55 3.85 9.90 16.28
N HIS A 56 2.92 10.78 15.90
CA HIS A 56 2.85 12.15 16.46
C HIS A 56 2.66 12.13 17.99
N ILE A 57 1.76 11.27 18.48
CA ILE A 57 1.55 11.12 19.94
C ILE A 57 2.84 10.66 20.64
N ILE A 58 3.54 9.68 20.07
CA ILE A 58 4.79 9.16 20.64
C ILE A 58 5.87 10.27 20.70
N ILE A 59 6.00 11.06 19.64
CA ILE A 59 6.93 12.18 19.57
C ILE A 59 6.58 13.25 20.60
N GLU A 60 5.30 13.61 20.72
CA GLU A 60 4.81 14.59 21.72
C GLU A 60 5.06 14.13 23.16
N GLN A 61 5.07 12.83 23.41
CA GLN A 61 5.42 12.25 24.72
C GLN A 61 6.94 12.20 24.97
N GLY A 62 7.76 12.69 24.03
CA GLY A 62 9.21 12.82 24.19
C GLY A 62 10.01 11.57 23.87
N PHE A 63 9.45 10.59 23.13
CA PHE A 63 10.20 9.43 22.67
C PHE A 63 10.83 9.72 21.29
N PRO A 64 12.17 9.92 21.22
CA PRO A 64 12.84 10.26 19.95
C PRO A 64 13.11 9.06 19.05
N GLU A 65 13.07 7.84 19.61
CA GLU A 65 13.32 6.60 18.89
C GLU A 65 12.18 5.60 19.15
N PHE A 66 11.63 5.08 18.06
CA PHE A 66 10.56 4.09 18.12
C PHE A 66 10.39 3.39 16.77
N CYS A 67 9.72 2.24 16.79
CA CYS A 67 9.23 1.53 15.62
C CYS A 67 7.75 1.21 15.85
N ILE A 68 6.91 1.58 14.89
CA ILE A 68 5.52 1.15 14.82
C ILE A 68 5.43 0.12 13.71
N ASP A 69 5.00 -1.10 14.03
CA ASP A 69 4.71 -2.17 13.07
C ASP A 69 3.23 -2.54 13.17
N ALA A 70 2.47 -2.20 12.13
CA ALA A 70 1.06 -2.54 11.99
C ALA A 70 0.85 -3.68 10.97
N GLY A 71 1.72 -4.69 11.03
CA GLY A 71 1.63 -5.88 10.21
C GLY A 71 1.97 -5.64 8.73
N LYS A 72 3.22 -5.29 8.46
CA LYS A 72 3.88 -4.95 7.18
C LYS A 72 3.89 -3.46 6.81
N ASP A 73 3.19 -2.63 7.54
CA ASP A 73 3.29 -1.19 7.42
C ASP A 73 4.07 -0.72 8.63
N ILE A 74 5.28 -0.26 8.39
CA ILE A 74 6.26 0.06 9.42
C ILE A 74 6.61 1.54 9.30
N LEU A 75 6.56 2.25 10.41
CA LEU A 75 7.16 3.57 10.57
C LEU A 75 8.30 3.50 11.58
N LEU A 76 9.44 4.05 11.22
CA LEU A 76 10.66 3.95 11.99
C LEU A 76 11.29 5.33 12.24
N PHE A 77 11.65 5.55 13.49
CA PHE A 77 12.55 6.62 13.95
C PHE A 77 13.61 5.98 14.82
N SER A 78 14.84 5.83 14.31
CA SER A 78 15.93 5.18 15.01
C SER A 78 17.25 5.87 14.69
N SER A 79 18.12 5.98 15.69
CA SER A 79 19.51 6.43 15.51
C SER A 79 20.38 5.39 14.80
N LYS A 80 19.92 4.14 14.74
CA LYS A 80 20.64 3.03 14.09
C LYS A 80 19.84 2.46 12.93
N PRO A 81 20.48 2.07 11.82
CA PRO A 81 19.82 1.39 10.74
C PRO A 81 19.22 0.04 11.18
N ILE A 82 17.97 -0.21 10.80
CA ILE A 82 17.27 -1.47 11.04
C ILE A 82 17.06 -2.18 9.72
N ARG A 83 17.33 -3.48 9.69
CA ARG A 83 17.13 -4.34 8.53
C ARG A 83 15.69 -4.87 8.54
N ILE A 84 14.97 -4.64 7.46
CA ILE A 84 13.57 -5.03 7.29
C ILE A 84 13.48 -6.00 6.11
N GLY A 85 12.96 -7.21 6.38
CA GLY A 85 12.76 -8.22 5.35
C GLY A 85 11.59 -7.89 4.42
N LEU A 86 11.80 -8.05 3.12
CA LEU A 86 10.75 -8.00 2.11
C LEU A 86 10.13 -9.39 1.99
N GLU A 87 8.95 -9.58 2.59
CA GLU A 87 8.31 -10.89 2.67
C GLU A 87 7.99 -11.46 1.28
N ASN A 88 8.33 -12.71 1.04
CA ASN A 88 7.99 -13.40 -0.20
C ASN A 88 6.46 -13.64 -0.28
N PRO A 89 5.74 -13.06 -1.27
CA PRO A 89 4.29 -13.20 -1.40
C PRO A 89 3.83 -14.64 -1.69
N LEU A 90 4.74 -15.51 -2.16
CA LEU A 90 4.46 -16.91 -2.47
C LEU A 90 4.87 -17.85 -1.32
N ASN A 91 5.72 -17.39 -0.39
CA ASN A 91 6.15 -18.16 0.77
C ASN A 91 6.42 -17.24 1.96
N PHE A 92 5.45 -17.03 2.82
CA PHE A 92 5.48 -16.10 3.95
C PHE A 92 6.54 -16.41 5.04
N LYS A 93 7.23 -17.54 4.92
CA LYS A 93 8.37 -17.90 5.80
C LYS A 93 9.71 -17.43 5.25
N GLN A 94 9.72 -16.82 4.07
CA GLN A 94 10.92 -16.36 3.38
C GLN A 94 10.82 -14.88 3.06
N ALA A 95 11.97 -14.23 2.92
CA ALA A 95 12.10 -12.91 2.36
C ALA A 95 12.71 -12.99 0.95
N ILE A 96 12.28 -12.11 0.05
CA ILE A 96 12.89 -11.94 -1.27
C ILE A 96 14.11 -11.02 -1.24
N GLY A 97 14.24 -10.26 -0.17
CA GLY A 97 15.32 -9.30 0.02
C GLY A 97 15.22 -8.60 1.36
N VAL A 98 16.10 -7.66 1.58
CA VAL A 98 16.17 -6.81 2.77
C VAL A 98 16.40 -5.38 2.37
N VAL A 99 15.68 -4.46 2.99
CA VAL A 99 16.00 -3.02 3.00
C VAL A 99 16.57 -2.62 4.35
N THR A 100 17.34 -1.55 4.37
CA THR A 100 17.88 -0.98 5.60
C THR A 100 17.35 0.44 5.74
N LEU A 101 16.66 0.72 6.84
CA LEU A 101 16.02 1.99 7.10
C LEU A 101 16.33 2.44 8.52
N SER A 102 16.54 3.76 8.74
CA SER A 102 16.67 4.36 10.07
C SER A 102 15.53 5.33 10.36
N LYS A 103 14.96 5.94 9.32
CA LYS A 103 13.87 6.92 9.45
C LYS A 103 12.97 6.87 8.22
N GLY A 104 11.67 7.00 8.46
CA GLY A 104 10.63 6.97 7.43
C GLY A 104 9.76 5.72 7.54
N SER A 105 8.93 5.51 6.56
CA SER A 105 7.98 4.41 6.54
C SER A 105 8.26 3.46 5.37
N ILE A 106 8.02 2.17 5.60
CA ILE A 106 7.94 1.16 4.54
C ILE A 106 6.61 0.42 4.67
N CYS A 107 5.82 0.41 3.61
CA CYS A 107 4.55 -0.29 3.51
C CYS A 107 4.56 -1.27 2.35
N ALA A 108 3.83 -2.37 2.50
CA ALA A 108 3.77 -3.41 1.49
C ALA A 108 2.33 -3.85 1.19
N SER A 109 2.04 -4.02 -0.10
CA SER A 109 0.80 -4.60 -0.58
C SER A 109 1.07 -5.90 -1.36
N ALA A 110 0.21 -6.91 -1.18
CA ALA A 110 0.29 -8.17 -1.90
C ALA A 110 -1.11 -8.79 -2.08
N GLY A 111 -1.41 -9.28 -3.27
CA GLY A 111 -2.71 -9.90 -3.57
C GLY A 111 -2.94 -11.22 -2.85
N SER A 112 -1.86 -11.96 -2.54
CA SER A 112 -1.91 -13.35 -2.07
C SER A 112 -2.57 -13.58 -0.70
N ARG A 113 -2.61 -12.58 0.18
CA ARG A 113 -3.13 -12.76 1.55
C ARG A 113 -4.65 -12.73 1.67
N ARG A 114 -5.32 -12.07 0.74
CA ARG A 114 -6.78 -11.89 0.73
C ARG A 114 -7.27 -12.14 -0.69
N SER A 115 -7.26 -13.41 -1.08
CA SER A 115 -7.67 -13.87 -2.42
C SER A 115 -8.80 -14.88 -2.33
N TRP A 116 -9.71 -14.86 -3.29
CA TRP A 116 -10.83 -15.78 -3.44
C TRP A 116 -11.21 -15.90 -4.92
N GLY A 117 -11.33 -17.09 -5.42
CA GLY A 117 -11.60 -17.35 -6.84
C GLY A 117 -10.61 -16.63 -7.74
N LEU A 118 -11.09 -15.73 -8.60
CA LEU A 118 -10.27 -14.91 -9.50
C LEU A 118 -9.94 -13.52 -8.94
N TYR A 119 -10.31 -13.24 -7.69
CA TYR A 119 -10.17 -11.94 -7.08
C TYR A 119 -9.20 -11.95 -5.92
N HIS A 120 -8.61 -10.80 -5.65
CA HIS A 120 -8.02 -10.40 -4.38
C HIS A 120 -8.54 -9.01 -4.00
N HIS A 121 -8.28 -8.57 -2.80
CA HIS A 121 -8.85 -7.34 -2.23
C HIS A 121 -8.49 -6.03 -2.99
N ILE A 122 -7.47 -6.03 -3.85
CA ILE A 122 -7.18 -4.91 -4.74
C ILE A 122 -7.91 -5.16 -6.05
N ILE A 123 -8.90 -4.34 -6.36
CA ILE A 123 -9.75 -4.47 -7.54
C ILE A 123 -9.62 -3.22 -8.38
N ASN A 124 -9.34 -3.41 -9.67
CA ASN A 124 -9.29 -2.31 -10.62
C ASN A 124 -10.72 -1.87 -10.97
N PRO A 125 -11.12 -0.64 -10.63
CA PRO A 125 -12.48 -0.15 -10.87
C PRO A 125 -12.84 0.00 -12.35
N LYS A 126 -11.84 0.03 -13.24
CA LYS A 126 -12.07 0.16 -14.69
C LYS A 126 -12.27 -1.19 -15.36
N THR A 127 -11.54 -2.22 -14.92
CA THR A 127 -11.62 -3.57 -15.51
C THR A 127 -12.51 -4.49 -14.69
N LEU A 128 -12.91 -4.10 -13.49
CA LEU A 128 -13.70 -4.86 -12.53
C LEU A 128 -13.06 -6.21 -12.16
N SER A 129 -11.73 -6.25 -12.20
CA SER A 129 -10.93 -7.44 -11.93
C SER A 129 -9.73 -7.10 -11.07
N SER A 130 -9.17 -8.08 -10.41
CA SER A 130 -7.92 -7.92 -9.68
C SER A 130 -6.73 -8.01 -10.65
N PRO A 131 -5.72 -7.13 -10.56
CA PRO A 131 -4.49 -7.26 -11.31
C PRO A 131 -3.77 -8.56 -10.97
N SER A 132 -3.40 -9.36 -11.97
CA SER A 132 -2.73 -10.65 -11.77
C SER A 132 -1.23 -10.62 -12.06
N ASN A 133 -0.77 -9.59 -12.76
CA ASN A 133 0.63 -9.45 -13.18
C ASN A 133 1.57 -8.91 -12.10
N ILE A 134 1.05 -8.45 -10.94
CA ILE A 134 1.84 -7.96 -9.82
C ILE A 134 1.57 -8.83 -8.60
N LEU A 135 2.63 -9.41 -8.04
CA LEU A 135 2.55 -10.26 -6.85
C LEU A 135 2.59 -9.42 -5.57
N ALA A 136 3.52 -8.47 -5.51
CA ALA A 136 3.69 -7.59 -4.36
C ALA A 136 4.38 -6.28 -4.73
N THR A 137 4.18 -5.28 -3.88
CA THR A 137 4.81 -3.97 -3.96
C THR A 137 5.31 -3.56 -2.59
N TRP A 138 6.44 -2.83 -2.55
CA TRP A 138 6.95 -2.17 -1.34
C TRP A 138 7.22 -0.73 -1.67
N VAL A 139 6.84 0.15 -0.77
CA VAL A 139 7.02 1.60 -0.91
C VAL A 139 7.69 2.14 0.34
N ILE A 140 8.75 2.93 0.15
CA ILE A 140 9.38 3.72 1.20
C ILE A 140 9.03 5.18 0.96
N ALA A 141 8.53 5.86 2.01
CA ALA A 141 8.19 7.28 1.98
C ALA A 141 8.46 7.94 3.34
N SER A 142 8.32 9.26 3.41
CA SER A 142 8.50 10.03 4.65
C SER A 142 7.48 9.68 5.72
N ASP A 143 6.26 9.36 5.33
CA ASP A 143 5.12 9.08 6.17
C ASP A 143 4.42 7.78 5.76
N ALA A 144 3.69 7.19 6.70
CA ALA A 144 3.07 5.89 6.50
C ALA A 144 1.79 5.99 5.64
N LEU A 145 1.06 7.10 5.71
CA LEU A 145 -0.10 7.34 4.87
C LEU A 145 0.27 7.25 3.38
N LEU A 146 1.34 7.94 3.00
CA LEU A 146 1.81 7.97 1.61
C LEU A 146 2.33 6.60 1.18
N ALA A 147 3.13 5.94 2.03
CA ALA A 147 3.69 4.63 1.73
C ALA A 147 2.60 3.56 1.55
N ASP A 148 1.59 3.50 2.46
CA ASP A 148 0.47 2.56 2.41
C ASP A 148 -0.38 2.80 1.14
N ALA A 149 -0.78 4.05 0.89
CA ALA A 149 -1.56 4.41 -0.28
C ALA A 149 -0.85 4.05 -1.59
N LEU A 150 0.43 4.44 -1.74
CA LEU A 150 1.17 4.21 -2.97
C LEU A 150 1.50 2.74 -3.20
N SER A 151 1.71 1.94 -2.13
CA SER A 151 1.91 0.50 -2.28
C SER A 151 0.70 -0.17 -2.95
N THR A 152 -0.51 0.27 -2.62
CA THR A 152 -1.73 -0.20 -3.28
C THR A 152 -1.90 0.41 -4.68
N CYS A 153 -1.62 1.71 -4.85
CA CYS A 153 -1.74 2.37 -6.15
C CYS A 153 -0.87 1.73 -7.23
N LEU A 154 0.32 1.23 -6.89
CA LEU A 154 1.24 0.58 -7.83
C LEU A 154 0.67 -0.69 -8.48
N PHE A 155 -0.33 -1.33 -7.88
CA PHE A 155 -1.08 -2.40 -8.55
C PHE A 155 -1.95 -1.92 -9.71
N LEU A 156 -2.35 -0.65 -9.70
CA LEU A 156 -3.36 -0.10 -10.61
C LEU A 156 -2.78 0.93 -11.59
N VAL A 157 -1.67 1.57 -11.19
CA VAL A 157 -1.08 2.70 -11.91
C VAL A 157 0.42 2.50 -12.01
N PRO A 158 1.00 2.55 -13.23
CA PRO A 158 2.46 2.48 -13.40
C PRO A 158 3.20 3.56 -12.61
N ALA A 159 4.33 3.20 -12.00
CA ALA A 159 5.13 4.09 -11.15
C ALA A 159 5.48 5.42 -11.83
N LYS A 160 5.79 5.40 -13.13
CA LYS A 160 6.09 6.60 -13.94
C LYS A 160 4.99 7.68 -13.95
N LYS A 161 3.75 7.32 -13.62
CA LYS A 161 2.64 8.28 -13.48
C LYS A 161 2.52 8.84 -12.07
N LEU A 162 3.08 8.17 -11.07
CA LEU A 162 3.03 8.57 -9.67
C LEU A 162 4.25 9.41 -9.27
N THR A 163 5.43 9.06 -9.74
CA THR A 163 6.69 9.73 -9.41
C THR A 163 6.77 11.23 -9.71
N PRO A 164 6.05 11.80 -10.73
CA PRO A 164 6.01 13.25 -10.90
C PRO A 164 5.23 14.00 -9.80
N HIS A 165 4.38 13.30 -9.04
CA HIS A 165 3.47 13.90 -8.07
C HIS A 165 3.84 13.60 -6.62
N PHE A 166 4.58 12.50 -6.38
CA PHE A 166 4.91 12.02 -5.04
C PHE A 166 6.40 11.66 -4.95
N SER A 167 6.99 11.97 -3.80
CA SER A 167 8.37 11.57 -3.48
C SER A 167 8.34 10.26 -2.71
N PHE A 168 8.77 9.17 -3.34
CA PHE A 168 8.81 7.83 -2.75
C PHE A 168 9.81 6.93 -3.47
N GLU A 169 10.21 5.87 -2.81
CA GLU A 169 11.00 4.77 -3.38
C GLU A 169 10.12 3.53 -3.46
N TYR A 170 10.37 2.67 -4.44
CA TYR A 170 9.51 1.51 -4.62
C TYR A 170 10.25 0.29 -5.16
N LEU A 171 9.68 -0.89 -4.86
CA LEU A 171 9.96 -2.16 -5.51
C LEU A 171 8.63 -2.82 -5.88
N ILE A 172 8.53 -3.30 -7.12
CA ILE A 172 7.41 -4.09 -7.65
C ILE A 172 7.95 -5.47 -8.03
N LEU A 173 7.32 -6.51 -7.53
CA LEU A 173 7.57 -7.89 -7.92
C LEU A 173 6.44 -8.35 -8.84
N PHE A 174 6.78 -8.76 -10.06
CA PHE A 174 5.84 -9.28 -11.04
C PHE A 174 5.64 -10.80 -10.95
N ASP A 175 4.62 -11.31 -11.63
CA ASP A 175 4.25 -12.74 -11.66
C ASP A 175 5.27 -13.62 -12.40
N ASP A 176 6.07 -13.04 -13.29
CA ASP A 176 7.20 -13.67 -13.96
C ASP A 176 8.50 -13.64 -13.15
N ASN A 177 8.44 -13.20 -11.89
CA ASN A 177 9.55 -12.95 -10.98
C ASN A 177 10.49 -11.80 -11.38
N SER A 178 10.17 -11.03 -12.40
CA SER A 178 10.90 -9.81 -12.68
C SER A 178 10.64 -8.73 -11.60
N ILE A 179 11.56 -7.80 -11.46
CA ILE A 179 11.50 -6.72 -10.47
C ILE A 179 11.68 -5.38 -11.16
N GLU A 180 10.83 -4.42 -10.83
CA GLU A 180 11.01 -3.00 -11.14
C GLU A 180 11.28 -2.23 -9.84
N THR A 181 12.29 -1.37 -9.84
CA THR A 181 12.62 -0.52 -8.67
C THR A 181 12.86 0.92 -9.09
N SER A 182 12.61 1.86 -8.17
CA SER A 182 13.19 3.19 -8.28
C SER A 182 14.72 3.13 -8.10
N SER A 183 15.45 4.04 -8.71
CA SER A 183 16.93 4.08 -8.63
C SER A 183 17.46 4.28 -7.22
N SER A 184 16.66 4.87 -6.34
CA SER A 184 16.98 5.12 -4.92
C SER A 184 16.63 3.96 -3.99
N PHE A 185 15.79 3.00 -4.42
CA PHE A 185 15.40 1.88 -3.57
C PHE A 185 16.57 0.93 -3.32
N SER A 186 17.25 1.15 -2.21
CA SER A 186 18.43 0.36 -1.83
C SER A 186 18.03 -0.90 -1.10
N SER A 187 18.18 -2.04 -1.76
CA SER A 187 17.85 -3.36 -1.20
C SER A 187 18.86 -4.43 -1.59
N GLU A 188 19.04 -5.42 -0.73
CA GLU A 188 19.71 -6.68 -1.04
C GLU A 188 18.66 -7.67 -1.50
N ILE A 189 18.61 -8.02 -2.77
CA ILE A 189 17.66 -9.02 -3.32
C ILE A 189 18.31 -10.40 -3.32
N PHE A 190 17.60 -11.42 -2.85
CA PHE A 190 18.13 -12.76 -2.61
C PHE A 190 17.86 -13.75 -3.74
N PHE A 191 16.99 -13.43 -4.67
CA PHE A 191 16.77 -14.27 -5.85
C PHE A 191 17.03 -13.48 -7.13
N LYS A 192 17.41 -14.23 -8.15
CA LYS A 192 17.67 -13.72 -9.49
C LYS A 192 16.60 -14.23 -10.44
#